data_a81d843fb234bddd6919b9872609f645
#
_entry.id   a81d843fb234bddd6919b9872609f645
#
_cell.length_a   1.000
_cell.length_b   1.000
_cell.length_c   1.000
_cell.angle_alpha   90.00
_cell.angle_beta   90.00
_cell.angle_gamma   90.00
#
_symmetry.space_group_name_H-M   'P 1'
#
loop_
_entity.id
_entity.type
_entity.pdbx_description
1 polymer ?
#
loop_
_entity_poly.entity_id
_entity_poly.type
_entity_poly.pdbx_seq_one_letter_code
_entity_poly.pdbx_strand_id
1 'polypeptide(L)'
;MSSIRLRKWLYAAGVLLLGGLARLPLEHRFSAELQEQRLAEEKLNLSLRDELGQSFFIAVLGGFRSLVASLVEIDNFDAWQDQNFAKVDAAYALCTRLQPRVWHYWDWRAWMKTHNAYDHYKYEDMSQPGVKPWIRQNLIDDGIAILKEGMKHLPDDYRLPRAIAWLMADFEKNQHASYYEASQWFYKAWQLRPGFRFLYRVYVYNLAKAPGHELEAWRLLLEMYHSGPIDSGASDHTPSGETLLVLLFPKVQALLPDAALPPELAARAPAIMAAEQARRDAVERRLQRERAEEKAVEEALLKSKR
;
A
#
# COMPACT_ATOMS: atom_id res chain seq x y z
N MET A 1 30.03 15.27 -55.72
CA MET A 1 30.79 15.15 -54.43
C MET A 1 32.14 14.48 -54.77
N SER A 2 33.27 15.08 -54.40
CA SER A 2 34.58 14.56 -54.75
C SER A 2 34.83 13.24 -54.01
N SER A 3 35.42 12.23 -54.69
CA SER A 3 35.75 10.91 -54.16
C SER A 3 36.55 10.94 -52.85
N ILE A 4 37.27 12.02 -52.59
CA ILE A 4 38.05 12.28 -51.38
C ILE A 4 37.13 12.55 -50.16
N ARG A 5 36.03 13.26 -50.33
CA ARG A 5 35.07 13.52 -49.24
C ARG A 5 34.32 12.27 -48.87
N LEU A 6 33.93 11.45 -49.83
CA LEU A 6 33.24 10.16 -49.57
C LEU A 6 34.14 9.21 -48.77
N ARG A 7 35.45 9.10 -49.15
CA ARG A 7 36.41 8.28 -48.38
C ARG A 7 36.58 8.74 -46.94
N LYS A 8 36.65 10.06 -46.67
CA LYS A 8 36.76 10.58 -45.31
C LYS A 8 35.53 10.23 -44.46
N TRP A 9 34.32 10.31 -45.03
CA TRP A 9 33.10 9.92 -44.35
C TRP A 9 33.03 8.41 -44.09
N LEU A 10 33.50 7.58 -45.00
CA LEU A 10 33.58 6.13 -44.79
C LEU A 10 34.59 5.76 -43.70
N TYR A 11 35.73 6.43 -43.61
CA TYR A 11 36.67 6.24 -42.52
C TYR A 11 36.11 6.67 -41.19
N ALA A 12 35.45 7.82 -41.12
CA ALA A 12 34.79 8.30 -39.89
C ALA A 12 33.68 7.34 -39.42
N ALA A 13 32.86 6.85 -40.35
CA ALA A 13 31.82 5.87 -40.05
C ALA A 13 32.43 4.53 -39.58
N GLY A 14 33.52 4.08 -40.20
CA GLY A 14 34.26 2.87 -39.80
C GLY A 14 34.83 3.00 -38.38
N VAL A 15 35.46 4.13 -38.06
CA VAL A 15 35.99 4.38 -36.70
C VAL A 15 34.87 4.41 -35.65
N LEU A 16 33.73 5.07 -35.95
CA LEU A 16 32.58 5.09 -35.05
C LEU A 16 31.97 3.69 -34.85
N LEU A 17 31.86 2.89 -35.93
CA LEU A 17 31.38 1.52 -35.84
C LEU A 17 32.33 0.60 -35.04
N LEU A 18 33.65 0.69 -35.31
CA LEU A 18 34.64 -0.08 -34.57
C LEU A 18 34.71 0.33 -33.09
N GLY A 19 34.63 1.64 -32.81
CA GLY A 19 34.56 2.16 -31.45
C GLY A 19 33.28 1.72 -30.71
N GLY A 20 32.15 1.70 -31.42
CA GLY A 20 30.89 1.16 -30.88
C GLY A 20 30.95 -0.32 -30.57
N LEU A 21 31.50 -1.12 -31.49
CA LEU A 21 31.68 -2.56 -31.32
C LEU A 21 32.66 -2.90 -30.18
N ALA A 22 33.74 -2.15 -30.04
CA ALA A 22 34.72 -2.33 -28.96
C ALA A 22 34.13 -1.97 -27.57
N ARG A 23 33.12 -1.07 -27.53
CA ARG A 23 32.44 -0.68 -26.32
C ARG A 23 31.39 -1.70 -25.85
N LEU A 24 30.79 -2.46 -26.75
CA LEU A 24 29.72 -3.43 -26.44
C LEU A 24 30.03 -4.40 -25.27
N PRO A 25 31.22 -5.07 -25.23
CA PRO A 25 31.48 -5.99 -24.12
C PRO A 25 31.64 -5.30 -22.77
N LEU A 26 32.12 -4.04 -22.76
CA LEU A 26 32.19 -3.22 -21.56
C LEU A 26 30.77 -2.80 -21.10
N GLU A 27 29.94 -2.34 -22.02
CA GLU A 27 28.55 -1.99 -21.73
C GLU A 27 27.74 -3.19 -21.20
N HIS A 28 27.93 -4.38 -21.77
CA HIS A 28 27.29 -5.59 -21.29
C HIS A 28 27.70 -5.95 -19.85
N ARG A 29 28.99 -5.83 -19.52
CA ARG A 29 29.50 -6.08 -18.16
C ARG A 29 28.96 -5.05 -17.17
N PHE A 30 29.07 -3.77 -17.48
CA PHE A 30 28.56 -2.70 -16.64
C PHE A 30 27.04 -2.78 -16.48
N SER A 31 26.30 -3.09 -17.54
CA SER A 31 24.85 -3.25 -17.46
C SER A 31 24.43 -4.44 -16.60
N ALA A 32 25.17 -5.56 -16.69
CA ALA A 32 24.92 -6.72 -15.85
C ALA A 32 25.20 -6.42 -14.37
N GLU A 33 26.33 -5.77 -14.07
CA GLU A 33 26.69 -5.37 -12.72
C GLU A 33 25.70 -4.34 -12.13
N LEU A 34 25.27 -3.35 -12.92
CA LEU A 34 24.24 -2.39 -12.50
C LEU A 34 22.88 -3.04 -12.30
N GLN A 35 22.53 -4.07 -13.09
CA GLN A 35 21.29 -4.83 -12.90
C GLN A 35 21.35 -5.69 -11.63
N GLU A 36 22.48 -6.33 -11.36
CA GLU A 36 22.71 -7.12 -10.14
C GLU A 36 22.64 -6.24 -8.89
N GLN A 37 23.21 -5.03 -8.95
CA GLN A 37 23.11 -4.02 -7.89
C GLN A 37 21.77 -3.28 -7.87
N ARG A 38 20.84 -3.62 -8.77
CA ARG A 38 19.52 -2.95 -8.91
C ARG A 38 19.63 -1.45 -9.20
N LEU A 39 20.73 -0.99 -9.75
CA LEU A 39 20.95 0.41 -10.13
C LEU A 39 20.55 0.70 -11.58
N ALA A 40 20.43 -0.33 -12.43
CA ALA A 40 19.94 -0.18 -13.80
C ALA A 40 18.41 -0.36 -13.87
N GLU A 41 17.78 0.37 -14.77
CA GLU A 41 16.34 0.19 -15.07
C GLU A 41 16.09 -1.17 -15.73
N GLU A 42 14.92 -1.76 -15.45
CA GLU A 42 14.50 -3.01 -16.10
C GLU A 42 14.32 -2.83 -17.62
N LYS A 43 14.52 -3.92 -18.37
CA LYS A 43 14.37 -3.89 -19.84
C LYS A 43 12.93 -3.50 -20.20
N LEU A 44 12.81 -2.55 -21.13
CA LEU A 44 11.54 -2.07 -21.62
C LEU A 44 10.81 -3.18 -22.40
N ASN A 45 9.53 -3.39 -22.10
CA ASN A 45 8.67 -4.27 -22.88
C ASN A 45 8.21 -3.54 -24.15
N LEU A 46 8.48 -4.12 -25.32
CA LEU A 46 8.11 -3.55 -26.62
C LEU A 46 6.59 -3.43 -26.83
N SER A 47 5.77 -4.14 -26.05
CA SER A 47 4.30 -4.01 -26.10
C SER A 47 3.79 -2.62 -25.65
N LEU A 48 4.63 -1.83 -24.98
CA LEU A 48 4.33 -0.45 -24.60
C LEU A 48 4.17 0.51 -25.80
N ARG A 49 4.66 0.13 -26.99
CA ARG A 49 4.57 0.97 -28.17
C ARG A 49 3.15 1.38 -28.54
N ASP A 50 2.23 0.42 -28.48
CA ASP A 50 0.84 0.63 -28.91
C ASP A 50 0.06 1.47 -27.89
N GLU A 51 0.45 1.39 -26.63
CA GLU A 51 -0.20 2.15 -25.53
C GLU A 51 0.31 3.59 -25.44
N LEU A 52 1.62 3.80 -25.67
CA LEU A 52 2.26 5.12 -25.53
C LEU A 52 2.09 6.03 -26.75
N GLY A 53 1.76 5.46 -27.91
CA GLY A 53 1.91 6.17 -29.15
C GLY A 53 3.40 6.38 -29.55
N GLN A 54 3.62 6.69 -30.82
CA GLN A 54 4.97 6.68 -31.38
C GLN A 54 5.92 7.71 -30.75
N SER A 55 5.43 8.92 -30.47
CA SER A 55 6.28 10.01 -29.94
C SER A 55 6.75 9.73 -28.50
N PHE A 56 5.85 9.28 -27.64
CA PHE A 56 6.19 8.88 -26.27
C PHE A 56 7.11 7.66 -26.24
N PHE A 57 6.88 6.69 -27.13
CA PHE A 57 7.73 5.52 -27.23
C PHE A 57 9.17 5.87 -27.62
N ILE A 58 9.36 6.81 -28.56
CA ILE A 58 10.69 7.32 -28.93
C ILE A 58 11.35 8.04 -27.73
N ALA A 59 10.60 8.84 -26.98
CA ALA A 59 11.12 9.49 -25.78
C ALA A 59 11.55 8.47 -24.71
N VAL A 60 10.77 7.42 -24.51
CA VAL A 60 11.08 6.32 -23.58
C VAL A 60 12.36 5.58 -24.00
N LEU A 61 12.54 5.29 -25.28
CA LEU A 61 13.78 4.71 -25.82
C LEU A 61 14.99 5.63 -25.66
N GLY A 62 14.76 6.95 -25.70
CA GLY A 62 15.77 7.98 -25.45
C GLY A 62 16.16 8.16 -23.98
N GLY A 63 15.64 7.35 -23.07
CA GLY A 63 15.97 7.41 -21.63
C GLY A 63 15.05 8.33 -20.80
N PHE A 64 13.97 8.85 -21.36
CA PHE A 64 13.04 9.75 -20.67
C PHE A 64 11.85 9.05 -20.00
N ARG A 65 12.03 7.80 -19.53
CA ARG A 65 10.95 6.99 -18.89
C ARG A 65 10.29 7.70 -17.72
N SER A 66 11.09 8.32 -16.85
CA SER A 66 10.59 9.04 -15.69
C SER A 66 9.76 10.26 -16.08
N LEU A 67 10.22 11.00 -17.07
CA LEU A 67 9.47 12.15 -17.59
C LEU A 67 8.14 11.71 -18.21
N VAL A 68 8.15 10.65 -19.02
CA VAL A 68 6.92 10.10 -19.62
C VAL A 68 5.95 9.62 -18.53
N ALA A 69 6.43 8.89 -17.52
CA ALA A 69 5.61 8.44 -16.40
C ALA A 69 4.98 9.62 -15.64
N SER A 70 5.75 10.68 -15.37
CA SER A 70 5.23 11.89 -14.71
C SER A 70 4.19 12.62 -15.56
N LEU A 71 4.39 12.70 -16.88
CA LEU A 71 3.40 13.32 -17.78
C LEU A 71 2.10 12.49 -17.82
N VAL A 72 2.20 11.17 -17.88
CA VAL A 72 1.03 10.25 -17.80
C VAL A 72 0.29 10.44 -16.48
N GLU A 73 1.00 10.57 -15.36
CA GLU A 73 0.39 10.81 -14.05
C GLU A 73 -0.34 12.15 -13.99
N ILE A 74 0.25 13.23 -14.54
CA ILE A 74 -0.38 14.56 -14.60
C ILE A 74 -1.62 14.53 -15.48
N ASP A 75 -1.54 13.95 -16.69
CA ASP A 75 -2.66 13.85 -17.64
C ASP A 75 -3.82 13.01 -17.10
N ASN A 76 -3.52 12.13 -16.13
CA ASN A 76 -4.52 11.30 -15.49
C ASN A 76 -5.45 12.05 -14.52
N PHE A 77 -5.14 13.31 -14.18
CA PHE A 77 -5.96 14.12 -13.27
C PHE A 77 -7.38 14.36 -13.80
N ASP A 78 -7.53 14.63 -15.08
CA ASP A 78 -8.85 14.82 -15.71
C ASP A 78 -9.67 13.55 -15.65
N ALA A 79 -9.06 12.37 -15.91
CA ALA A 79 -9.74 11.09 -15.79
C ALA A 79 -10.21 10.80 -14.37
N TRP A 80 -9.43 11.23 -13.37
CA TRP A 80 -9.80 11.11 -11.96
C TRP A 80 -10.98 12.03 -11.60
N GLN A 81 -10.98 13.29 -12.08
CA GLN A 81 -12.09 14.24 -11.89
C GLN A 81 -13.38 13.72 -12.54
N ASP A 82 -13.27 13.11 -13.72
CA ASP A 82 -14.39 12.50 -14.44
C ASP A 82 -14.84 11.16 -13.85
N GLN A 83 -14.21 10.71 -12.74
CA GLN A 83 -14.48 9.41 -12.09
C GLN A 83 -14.31 8.21 -13.04
N ASN A 84 -13.49 8.36 -14.09
CA ASN A 84 -13.17 7.30 -15.03
C ASN A 84 -12.05 6.41 -14.48
N PHE A 85 -12.38 5.59 -13.47
CA PHE A 85 -11.41 4.75 -12.76
C PHE A 85 -10.76 3.69 -13.64
N ALA A 86 -11.38 3.28 -14.75
CA ALA A 86 -10.74 2.40 -15.72
C ALA A 86 -9.56 3.09 -16.42
N LYS A 87 -9.72 4.35 -16.82
CA LYS A 87 -8.64 5.15 -17.41
C LYS A 87 -7.57 5.47 -16.38
N VAL A 88 -7.95 5.77 -15.13
CA VAL A 88 -7.02 5.99 -14.02
C VAL A 88 -6.14 4.76 -13.76
N ASP A 89 -6.73 3.57 -13.69
CA ASP A 89 -5.98 2.32 -13.49
C ASP A 89 -5.03 2.03 -14.66
N ALA A 90 -5.48 2.23 -15.90
CA ALA A 90 -4.65 2.07 -17.09
C ALA A 90 -3.43 3.00 -17.09
N ALA A 91 -3.61 4.28 -16.71
CA ALA A 91 -2.52 5.25 -16.61
C ALA A 91 -1.49 4.83 -15.56
N TYR A 92 -1.91 4.47 -14.34
CA TYR A 92 -0.98 3.98 -13.32
C TYR A 92 -0.36 2.60 -13.66
N ALA A 93 -1.08 1.73 -14.36
CA ALA A 93 -0.51 0.51 -14.90
C ALA A 93 0.64 0.78 -15.88
N LEU A 94 0.50 1.83 -16.69
CA LEU A 94 1.57 2.30 -17.57
C LEU A 94 2.76 2.88 -16.77
N CYS A 95 2.49 3.71 -15.75
CA CYS A 95 3.53 4.26 -14.88
C CYS A 95 4.33 3.14 -14.18
N THR A 96 3.66 2.08 -13.67
CA THR A 96 4.36 0.94 -13.05
C THR A 96 5.24 0.16 -14.03
N ARG A 97 4.86 0.08 -15.31
CA ARG A 97 5.68 -0.55 -16.35
C ARG A 97 6.85 0.32 -16.81
N LEU A 98 6.67 1.64 -16.84
CA LEU A 98 7.74 2.58 -17.16
C LEU A 98 8.77 2.66 -16.03
N GLN A 99 8.29 2.63 -14.79
CA GLN A 99 9.10 2.84 -13.58
C GLN A 99 8.76 1.80 -12.48
N PRO A 100 9.08 0.50 -12.70
CA PRO A 100 8.69 -0.57 -11.78
C PRO A 100 9.33 -0.46 -10.40
N ARG A 101 10.48 0.25 -10.29
CA ARG A 101 11.18 0.48 -9.00
C ARG A 101 10.75 1.73 -8.26
N VAL A 102 9.71 2.41 -8.70
CA VAL A 102 9.12 3.55 -8.01
C VAL A 102 7.88 3.08 -7.23
N TRP A 103 8.04 2.92 -5.91
CA TRP A 103 6.98 2.42 -5.02
C TRP A 103 5.67 3.21 -5.11
N HIS A 104 5.79 4.52 -5.31
CA HIS A 104 4.68 5.47 -5.39
C HIS A 104 3.63 5.05 -6.42
N TYR A 105 4.02 4.63 -7.62
CA TYR A 105 3.09 4.21 -8.66
C TYR A 105 2.29 2.95 -8.30
N TRP A 106 2.91 2.00 -7.59
CA TRP A 106 2.23 0.81 -7.09
C TRP A 106 1.24 1.15 -5.98
N ASP A 107 1.66 1.98 -5.03
CA ASP A 107 0.86 2.40 -3.89
C ASP A 107 -0.35 3.25 -4.34
N TRP A 108 -0.13 4.25 -5.20
CA TRP A 108 -1.20 5.08 -5.73
C TRP A 108 -2.17 4.31 -6.61
N ARG A 109 -1.69 3.40 -7.47
CA ARG A 109 -2.56 2.54 -8.26
C ARG A 109 -3.48 1.71 -7.38
N ALA A 110 -2.93 1.08 -6.34
CA ALA A 110 -3.71 0.32 -5.37
C ALA A 110 -4.68 1.23 -4.60
N TRP A 111 -4.21 2.40 -4.15
CA TRP A 111 -5.02 3.36 -3.40
C TRP A 111 -6.20 3.90 -4.21
N MET A 112 -6.00 4.22 -5.49
CA MET A 112 -7.08 4.65 -6.39
C MET A 112 -8.20 3.61 -6.50
N LYS A 113 -7.85 2.32 -6.54
CA LYS A 113 -8.85 1.23 -6.53
C LYS A 113 -9.52 1.08 -5.17
N THR A 114 -8.73 0.96 -4.10
CA THR A 114 -9.22 0.58 -2.77
C THR A 114 -9.89 1.71 -2.00
N HIS A 115 -9.72 2.96 -2.44
CA HIS A 115 -10.33 4.14 -1.83
C HIS A 115 -11.24 4.86 -2.82
N ASN A 116 -10.70 5.51 -3.86
CA ASN A 116 -11.53 6.35 -4.73
C ASN A 116 -12.60 5.56 -5.50
N ALA A 117 -12.22 4.50 -6.21
CA ALA A 117 -13.19 3.68 -6.92
C ALA A 117 -14.13 2.95 -5.93
N TYR A 118 -13.59 2.45 -4.82
CA TYR A 118 -14.39 1.81 -3.76
C TYR A 118 -15.46 2.76 -3.21
N ASP A 119 -15.09 3.99 -2.85
CA ASP A 119 -15.99 4.97 -2.26
C ASP A 119 -17.02 5.47 -3.31
N HIS A 120 -16.62 5.62 -4.58
CA HIS A 120 -17.55 5.90 -5.68
C HIS A 120 -18.66 4.83 -5.76
N TYR A 121 -18.29 3.55 -5.84
CA TYR A 121 -19.27 2.46 -5.85
C TYR A 121 -20.04 2.32 -4.53
N LYS A 122 -19.52 2.83 -3.44
CA LYS A 122 -20.23 2.83 -2.14
C LYS A 122 -21.31 3.91 -2.07
N TYR A 123 -21.01 5.13 -2.52
CA TYR A 123 -21.82 6.30 -2.26
C TYR A 123 -22.53 6.88 -3.50
N GLU A 124 -21.91 6.83 -4.67
CA GLU A 124 -22.37 7.59 -5.83
C GLU A 124 -23.09 6.74 -6.88
N ASP A 125 -22.66 5.50 -7.14
CA ASP A 125 -23.31 4.64 -8.13
C ASP A 125 -24.54 3.95 -7.55
N MET A 126 -25.71 4.43 -7.87
CA MET A 126 -27.01 3.88 -7.43
C MET A 126 -27.59 2.82 -8.40
N SER A 127 -26.88 2.49 -9.49
CA SER A 127 -27.46 1.73 -10.62
C SER A 127 -27.73 0.25 -10.31
N GLN A 128 -26.91 -0.40 -9.46
CA GLN A 128 -27.01 -1.85 -9.18
C GLN A 128 -26.71 -2.20 -7.72
N PRO A 129 -27.64 -2.01 -6.77
CA PRO A 129 -27.35 -2.20 -5.34
C PRO A 129 -26.84 -3.59 -4.94
N GLY A 130 -27.34 -4.65 -5.59
CA GLY A 130 -26.95 -6.03 -5.25
C GLY A 130 -25.55 -6.45 -5.71
N VAL A 131 -25.00 -5.75 -6.69
CA VAL A 131 -23.66 -6.05 -7.26
C VAL A 131 -22.54 -5.29 -6.55
N LYS A 132 -22.87 -4.16 -5.92
CA LYS A 132 -21.91 -3.27 -5.26
C LYS A 132 -20.98 -3.93 -4.24
N PRO A 133 -21.42 -4.80 -3.33
CA PRO A 133 -20.53 -5.44 -2.37
C PRO A 133 -19.45 -6.28 -3.04
N TRP A 134 -19.81 -7.00 -4.11
CA TRP A 134 -18.87 -7.82 -4.89
C TRP A 134 -17.85 -6.96 -5.65
N ILE A 135 -18.30 -5.89 -6.33
CA ILE A 135 -17.40 -4.97 -7.03
C ILE A 135 -16.41 -4.36 -6.05
N ARG A 136 -16.88 -3.89 -4.89
CA ARG A 136 -16.03 -3.29 -3.87
C ARG A 136 -14.99 -4.26 -3.32
N GLN A 137 -15.36 -5.53 -3.08
CA GLN A 137 -14.39 -6.52 -2.63
C GLN A 137 -13.35 -6.81 -3.72
N ASN A 138 -13.73 -6.92 -4.98
CA ASN A 138 -12.78 -7.09 -6.07
C ASN A 138 -11.78 -5.93 -6.17
N LEU A 139 -12.22 -4.69 -5.91
CA LEU A 139 -11.32 -3.54 -5.90
C LEU A 139 -10.27 -3.64 -4.78
N ILE A 140 -10.65 -4.17 -3.60
CA ILE A 140 -9.70 -4.43 -2.51
C ILE A 140 -8.72 -5.54 -2.90
N ASP A 141 -9.23 -6.66 -3.42
CA ASP A 141 -8.41 -7.81 -3.82
C ASP A 141 -7.42 -7.44 -4.95
N ASP A 142 -7.87 -6.66 -5.94
CA ASP A 142 -7.04 -6.10 -7.01
C ASP A 142 -5.95 -5.17 -6.43
N GLY A 143 -6.30 -4.29 -5.49
CA GLY A 143 -5.34 -3.41 -4.84
C GLY A 143 -4.25 -4.18 -4.12
N ILE A 144 -4.62 -5.23 -3.37
CA ILE A 144 -3.66 -6.13 -2.70
C ILE A 144 -2.79 -6.86 -3.74
N ALA A 145 -3.36 -7.31 -4.85
CA ALA A 145 -2.62 -7.98 -5.92
C ALA A 145 -1.60 -7.03 -6.57
N ILE A 146 -1.97 -5.77 -6.83
CA ILE A 146 -1.08 -4.73 -7.35
C ILE A 146 0.10 -4.50 -6.41
N LEU A 147 -0.15 -4.37 -5.10
CA LEU A 147 0.91 -4.18 -4.11
C LEU A 147 1.85 -5.39 -4.04
N LYS A 148 1.31 -6.61 -4.09
CA LYS A 148 2.11 -7.85 -4.14
C LYS A 148 2.97 -7.93 -5.40
N GLU A 149 2.45 -7.49 -6.55
CA GLU A 149 3.23 -7.41 -7.80
C GLU A 149 4.37 -6.39 -7.65
N GLY A 150 4.09 -5.20 -7.12
CA GLY A 150 5.10 -4.18 -6.84
C GLY A 150 6.22 -4.69 -5.93
N MET A 151 5.92 -5.56 -4.96
CA MET A 151 6.95 -6.16 -4.09
C MET A 151 7.93 -7.06 -4.82
N LYS A 152 7.59 -7.62 -5.99
CA LYS A 152 8.54 -8.38 -6.80
C LYS A 152 9.64 -7.49 -7.38
N HIS A 153 9.30 -6.23 -7.70
CA HIS A 153 10.23 -5.22 -8.21
C HIS A 153 10.94 -4.45 -7.09
N LEU A 154 10.33 -4.41 -5.90
CA LEU A 154 10.78 -3.64 -4.73
C LEU A 154 10.79 -4.54 -3.46
N PRO A 155 11.57 -5.63 -3.46
CA PRO A 155 11.53 -6.62 -2.37
C PRO A 155 11.99 -6.05 -1.02
N ASP A 156 12.78 -4.98 -1.02
CA ASP A 156 13.34 -4.35 0.18
C ASP A 156 12.55 -3.10 0.63
N ASP A 157 11.44 -2.78 -0.05
CA ASP A 157 10.64 -1.62 0.30
C ASP A 157 9.53 -1.98 1.30
N TYR A 158 9.61 -1.43 2.52
CA TYR A 158 8.66 -1.68 3.60
C TYR A 158 7.26 -1.08 3.36
N ARG A 159 7.13 -0.11 2.47
CA ARG A 159 5.88 0.65 2.24
C ARG A 159 4.79 -0.20 1.63
N LEU A 160 5.13 -1.09 0.69
CA LEU A 160 4.16 -1.95 0.04
C LEU A 160 3.57 -3.01 0.99
N PRO A 161 4.35 -3.81 1.75
CA PRO A 161 3.77 -4.71 2.74
C PRO A 161 3.01 -3.95 3.84
N ARG A 162 3.43 -2.74 4.23
CA ARG A 162 2.67 -1.88 5.13
C ARG A 162 1.29 -1.52 4.56
N ALA A 163 1.21 -1.16 3.27
CA ALA A 163 -0.06 -0.84 2.62
C ALA A 163 -1.00 -2.06 2.59
N ILE A 164 -0.48 -3.25 2.28
CA ILE A 164 -1.26 -4.51 2.37
C ILE A 164 -1.77 -4.72 3.79
N ALA A 165 -0.91 -4.51 4.81
CA ALA A 165 -1.29 -4.68 6.20
C ALA A 165 -2.49 -3.79 6.60
N TRP A 166 -2.52 -2.54 6.14
CA TRP A 166 -3.64 -1.65 6.40
C TRP A 166 -4.94 -2.14 5.75
N LEU A 167 -4.89 -2.61 4.50
CA LEU A 167 -6.05 -3.19 3.82
C LEU A 167 -6.55 -4.47 4.50
N MET A 168 -5.65 -5.30 5.03
CA MET A 168 -6.02 -6.50 5.79
C MET A 168 -6.56 -6.20 7.19
N ALA A 169 -6.27 -5.03 7.76
CA ALA A 169 -6.80 -4.58 9.04
C ALA A 169 -8.13 -3.80 8.91
N ASP A 170 -8.57 -3.47 7.70
CA ASP A 170 -9.77 -2.68 7.43
C ASP A 170 -11.02 -3.56 7.30
N PHE A 171 -11.66 -3.87 8.43
CA PHE A 171 -12.87 -4.69 8.49
C PHE A 171 -14.13 -3.98 7.96
N GLU A 172 -14.07 -2.68 7.73
CA GLU A 172 -15.19 -1.93 7.14
C GLU A 172 -15.21 -2.07 5.62
N LYS A 173 -14.03 -2.10 5.00
CA LYS A 173 -13.87 -2.17 3.56
C LYS A 173 -13.62 -3.57 3.04
N ASN A 174 -12.87 -4.39 3.76
CA ASN A 174 -12.40 -5.69 3.31
C ASN A 174 -13.13 -6.84 3.99
N GLN A 175 -13.93 -7.60 3.23
CA GLN A 175 -14.63 -8.78 3.74
C GLN A 175 -13.66 -9.93 4.12
N HIS A 176 -12.45 -9.94 3.56
CA HIS A 176 -11.37 -10.89 3.86
C HIS A 176 -10.39 -10.33 4.91
N ALA A 177 -10.77 -9.27 5.63
CA ALA A 177 -9.94 -8.67 6.66
C ALA A 177 -9.57 -9.69 7.75
N SER A 178 -8.32 -9.63 8.21
CA SER A 178 -7.80 -10.53 9.22
C SER A 178 -6.74 -9.80 10.04
N TYR A 179 -6.95 -9.68 11.34
CA TYR A 179 -5.94 -9.12 12.23
C TYR A 179 -4.65 -9.94 12.26
N TYR A 180 -4.74 -11.27 12.13
CA TYR A 180 -3.55 -12.10 12.05
C TYR A 180 -2.76 -11.81 10.77
N GLU A 181 -3.39 -11.84 9.59
CA GLU A 181 -2.70 -11.54 8.34
C GLU A 181 -2.17 -10.11 8.31
N ALA A 182 -2.94 -9.13 8.80
CA ALA A 182 -2.48 -7.75 8.95
C ALA A 182 -1.21 -7.69 9.81
N SER A 183 -1.17 -8.42 10.94
CA SER A 183 0.00 -8.48 11.80
C SER A 183 1.21 -9.04 11.05
N GLN A 184 1.06 -10.13 10.29
CA GLN A 184 2.17 -10.71 9.53
C GLN A 184 2.73 -9.75 8.47
N TRP A 185 1.86 -8.99 7.79
CA TRP A 185 2.29 -7.98 6.83
C TRP A 185 2.99 -6.78 7.51
N PHE A 186 2.54 -6.33 8.68
CA PHE A 186 3.26 -5.32 9.47
C PHE A 186 4.60 -5.82 9.96
N TYR A 187 4.69 -7.10 10.40
CA TYR A 187 5.94 -7.72 10.79
C TYR A 187 6.93 -7.76 9.62
N LYS A 188 6.48 -8.17 8.44
CA LYS A 188 7.29 -8.13 7.22
C LYS A 188 7.79 -6.72 6.90
N ALA A 189 6.92 -5.72 7.01
CA ALA A 189 7.31 -4.31 6.81
C ALA A 189 8.37 -3.87 7.85
N TRP A 190 8.22 -4.28 9.11
CA TRP A 190 9.19 -3.99 10.15
C TRP A 190 10.54 -4.68 9.90
N GLN A 191 10.56 -5.93 9.47
CA GLN A 191 11.80 -6.63 9.11
C GLN A 191 12.61 -5.88 8.04
N LEU A 192 11.94 -5.23 7.09
CA LEU A 192 12.55 -4.40 6.06
C LEU A 192 13.01 -3.04 6.58
N ARG A 193 12.45 -2.56 7.69
CA ARG A 193 12.82 -1.28 8.32
C ARG A 193 12.75 -1.36 9.84
N PRO A 194 13.69 -2.07 10.50
CA PRO A 194 13.64 -2.31 11.95
C PRO A 194 13.72 -1.03 12.81
N GLY A 195 14.36 0.02 12.29
CA GLY A 195 14.43 1.34 12.98
C GLY A 195 13.09 2.06 13.10
N PHE A 196 12.07 1.64 12.35
CA PHE A 196 10.75 2.27 12.40
C PHE A 196 9.84 1.55 13.41
N ARG A 197 10.01 1.86 14.69
CA ARG A 197 9.32 1.25 15.84
C ARG A 197 7.79 1.20 15.68
N PHE A 198 7.20 2.16 14.98
CA PHE A 198 5.78 2.18 14.69
C PHE A 198 5.30 0.86 14.03
N LEU A 199 6.06 0.30 13.10
CA LEU A 199 5.69 -0.94 12.39
C LEU A 199 5.62 -2.14 13.35
N TYR A 200 6.59 -2.25 14.28
CA TYR A 200 6.57 -3.29 15.30
C TYR A 200 5.37 -3.15 16.23
N ARG A 201 5.08 -1.93 16.65
CA ARG A 201 3.93 -1.64 17.50
C ARG A 201 2.61 -2.06 16.85
N VAL A 202 2.35 -1.65 15.59
CA VAL A 202 1.11 -2.02 14.89
C VAL A 202 1.04 -3.51 14.57
N TYR A 203 2.19 -4.18 14.38
CA TYR A 203 2.26 -5.64 14.33
C TYR A 203 1.68 -6.24 15.60
N VAL A 204 2.23 -5.90 16.76
CA VAL A 204 1.80 -6.45 18.05
C VAL A 204 0.34 -6.09 18.35
N TYR A 205 -0.12 -4.89 18.00
CA TYR A 205 -1.49 -4.47 18.20
C TYR A 205 -2.51 -5.24 17.36
N ASN A 206 -2.17 -5.57 16.12
CA ASN A 206 -3.02 -6.43 15.31
C ASN A 206 -3.00 -7.87 15.82
N LEU A 207 -1.83 -8.38 16.21
CA LEU A 207 -1.70 -9.70 16.79
C LEU A 207 -2.54 -9.84 18.09
N ALA A 208 -2.57 -8.81 18.93
CA ALA A 208 -3.38 -8.77 20.14
C ALA A 208 -4.90 -8.84 19.89
N LYS A 209 -5.34 -8.51 18.69
CA LYS A 209 -6.74 -8.62 18.27
C LYS A 209 -7.03 -9.93 17.55
N ALA A 210 -5.99 -10.67 17.13
CA ALA A 210 -6.13 -11.91 16.39
C ALA A 210 -6.52 -13.08 17.32
N PRO A 211 -7.65 -13.76 17.08
CA PRO A 211 -8.06 -14.91 17.88
C PRO A 211 -7.03 -16.03 17.85
N GLY A 212 -6.74 -16.63 19.00
CA GLY A 212 -5.78 -17.71 19.16
C GLY A 212 -4.31 -17.29 19.29
N HIS A 213 -4.01 -15.98 19.22
CA HIS A 213 -2.66 -15.41 19.34
C HIS A 213 -2.49 -14.58 20.63
N GLU A 214 -3.39 -14.73 21.58
CA GLU A 214 -3.44 -13.94 22.81
C GLU A 214 -2.16 -14.08 23.65
N LEU A 215 -1.64 -15.31 23.80
CA LEU A 215 -0.42 -15.56 24.57
C LEU A 215 0.84 -14.98 23.90
N GLU A 216 0.94 -15.09 22.58
CA GLU A 216 2.04 -14.51 21.82
C GLU A 216 2.02 -12.98 21.94
N ALA A 217 0.88 -12.37 21.66
CA ALA A 217 0.70 -10.92 21.77
C ALA A 217 0.96 -10.43 23.20
N TRP A 218 0.52 -11.17 24.22
CA TRP A 218 0.77 -10.85 25.62
C TRP A 218 2.25 -10.77 25.95
N ARG A 219 3.04 -11.76 25.52
CA ARG A 219 4.50 -11.77 25.74
C ARG A 219 5.17 -10.56 25.11
N LEU A 220 4.82 -10.27 23.85
CA LEU A 220 5.37 -9.12 23.12
C LEU A 220 4.97 -7.78 23.74
N LEU A 221 3.72 -7.65 24.21
CA LEU A 221 3.26 -6.45 24.91
C LEU A 221 3.96 -6.27 26.24
N LEU A 222 4.21 -7.34 27.01
CA LEU A 222 5.00 -7.28 28.26
C LEU A 222 6.45 -6.88 27.97
N GLU A 223 7.08 -7.45 26.95
CA GLU A 223 8.43 -7.05 26.53
C GLU A 223 8.49 -5.56 26.17
N MET A 224 7.52 -5.08 25.40
CA MET A 224 7.41 -3.65 25.08
C MET A 224 7.18 -2.79 26.32
N TYR A 225 6.38 -3.25 27.28
CA TYR A 225 6.11 -2.56 28.54
C TYR A 225 7.38 -2.41 29.38
N HIS A 226 8.20 -3.44 29.47
CA HIS A 226 9.46 -3.41 30.23
C HIS A 226 10.59 -2.68 29.51
N SER A 227 10.57 -2.60 28.20
CA SER A 227 11.62 -1.92 27.39
C SER A 227 11.49 -0.40 27.37
N GLY A 228 10.46 0.16 27.96
CA GLY A 228 10.20 1.60 28.01
C GLY A 228 8.74 1.93 27.75
N PRO A 229 8.34 3.20 27.76
CA PRO A 229 6.95 3.56 27.63
C PRO A 229 6.37 2.96 26.35
N ILE A 230 5.43 2.03 26.53
CA ILE A 230 4.55 1.59 25.45
C ILE A 230 3.72 2.82 25.15
N ASP A 231 4.20 3.49 24.14
CA ASP A 231 3.71 4.68 23.53
C ASP A 231 2.32 5.19 23.97
N SER A 232 2.34 6.43 24.34
CA SER A 232 1.23 7.36 24.47
C SER A 232 0.42 7.59 23.17
N GLY A 233 0.67 6.83 22.10
CA GLY A 233 -0.01 6.94 20.81
C GLY A 233 -1.40 6.31 20.77
N ALA A 234 -2.15 6.34 21.86
CA ALA A 234 -3.58 6.08 21.82
C ALA A 234 -4.24 7.18 20.98
N SER A 235 -4.74 6.81 19.82
CA SER A 235 -5.63 7.66 19.03
C SER A 235 -7.09 7.26 19.31
N ASP A 236 -8.04 8.07 18.87
CA ASP A 236 -9.46 7.73 18.96
C ASP A 236 -9.80 6.36 18.33
N HIS A 237 -8.89 5.83 17.49
CA HIS A 237 -9.09 4.59 16.75
C HIS A 237 -8.25 3.41 17.25
N THR A 238 -7.18 3.64 18.05
CA THR A 238 -6.28 2.56 18.52
C THR A 238 -6.03 2.64 20.02
N PRO A 239 -6.31 1.58 20.78
CA PRO A 239 -5.98 1.52 22.19
C PRO A 239 -4.46 1.55 22.43
N SER A 240 -4.03 2.08 23.58
CA SER A 240 -2.63 2.03 23.99
C SER A 240 -2.18 0.58 24.27
N GLY A 241 -0.87 0.33 24.29
CA GLY A 241 -0.34 -0.98 24.65
C GLY A 241 -0.71 -1.40 26.07
N GLU A 242 -0.76 -0.48 27.03
CA GLU A 242 -1.28 -0.74 28.37
C GLU A 242 -2.74 -1.16 28.36
N THR A 243 -3.56 -0.47 27.59
CA THR A 243 -4.97 -0.83 27.41
C THR A 243 -5.10 -2.24 26.82
N LEU A 244 -4.28 -2.58 25.82
CA LEU A 244 -4.29 -3.93 25.24
C LEU A 244 -3.87 -5.00 26.23
N LEU A 245 -2.85 -4.76 27.06
CA LEU A 245 -2.48 -5.67 28.15
C LEU A 245 -3.66 -5.91 29.09
N VAL A 246 -4.33 -4.86 29.53
CA VAL A 246 -5.48 -4.97 30.41
C VAL A 246 -6.64 -5.71 29.74
N LEU A 247 -6.91 -5.43 28.46
CA LEU A 247 -8.00 -6.08 27.70
C LEU A 247 -7.73 -7.58 27.41
N LEU A 248 -6.45 -7.94 27.19
CA LEU A 248 -6.06 -9.32 26.93
C LEU A 248 -5.99 -10.15 28.21
N PHE A 249 -5.74 -9.52 29.36
CA PHE A 249 -5.48 -10.21 30.62
C PHE A 249 -6.50 -11.28 31.00
N PRO A 250 -7.82 -11.07 30.93
CA PRO A 250 -8.80 -12.12 31.26
C PRO A 250 -8.69 -13.35 30.36
N LYS A 251 -8.41 -13.17 29.07
CA LYS A 251 -8.24 -14.28 28.13
C LYS A 251 -6.95 -15.02 28.39
N VAL A 252 -5.88 -14.27 28.64
CA VAL A 252 -4.56 -14.85 28.97
C VAL A 252 -4.60 -15.62 30.28
N GLN A 253 -5.25 -15.08 31.31
CA GLN A 253 -5.42 -15.74 32.60
C GLN A 253 -6.21 -17.05 32.50
N ALA A 254 -7.18 -17.11 31.59
CA ALA A 254 -7.92 -18.36 31.32
C ALA A 254 -7.03 -19.44 30.67
N LEU A 255 -6.01 -19.04 29.89
CA LEU A 255 -5.04 -19.94 29.23
C LEU A 255 -3.80 -20.22 30.09
N LEU A 256 -3.42 -19.26 30.90
CA LEU A 256 -2.25 -19.28 31.79
C LEU A 256 -2.65 -18.74 33.17
N PRO A 257 -3.10 -19.56 34.10
CA PRO A 257 -3.63 -19.14 35.40
C PRO A 257 -2.65 -18.31 36.25
N ASP A 258 -1.35 -18.54 36.10
CA ASP A 258 -0.29 -17.83 36.81
C ASP A 258 0.09 -16.50 36.18
N ALA A 259 -0.56 -16.13 35.07
CA ALA A 259 -0.33 -14.82 34.43
C ALA A 259 -0.79 -13.70 35.36
N ALA A 260 0.02 -12.65 35.45
CA ALA A 260 -0.27 -11.46 36.25
C ALA A 260 0.05 -10.19 35.46
N LEU A 261 -0.76 -9.15 35.65
CA LEU A 261 -0.41 -7.81 35.19
C LEU A 261 0.73 -7.26 36.03
N PRO A 262 1.60 -6.42 35.45
CA PRO A 262 2.55 -5.62 36.24
C PRO A 262 1.81 -4.89 37.38
N PRO A 263 2.35 -4.82 38.63
CA PRO A 263 1.62 -4.29 39.79
C PRO A 263 1.07 -2.87 39.59
N GLU A 264 1.83 -1.99 38.94
CA GLU A 264 1.41 -0.61 38.66
C GLU A 264 0.26 -0.59 37.64
N LEU A 265 0.28 -1.48 36.66
CA LEU A 265 -0.78 -1.57 35.67
C LEU A 265 -2.05 -2.22 36.26
N ALA A 266 -1.89 -3.23 37.13
CA ALA A 266 -2.98 -3.86 37.84
C ALA A 266 -3.77 -2.86 38.69
N ALA A 267 -3.06 -1.95 39.37
CA ALA A 267 -3.70 -0.88 40.16
C ALA A 267 -4.54 0.07 39.30
N ARG A 268 -4.15 0.31 38.05
CA ARG A 268 -4.84 1.21 37.10
C ARG A 268 -5.86 0.47 36.18
N ALA A 269 -5.85 -0.85 36.18
CA ALA A 269 -6.67 -1.64 35.24
C ALA A 269 -8.17 -1.32 35.28
N PRO A 270 -8.84 -1.10 36.44
CA PRO A 270 -10.25 -0.71 36.47
C PRO A 270 -10.52 0.63 35.77
N ALA A 271 -9.65 1.62 35.97
CA ALA A 271 -9.79 2.94 35.33
C ALA A 271 -9.56 2.84 33.80
N ILE A 272 -8.57 2.05 33.38
CA ILE A 272 -8.31 1.78 31.95
C ILE A 272 -9.51 1.11 31.29
N MET A 273 -10.10 0.09 31.92
CA MET A 273 -11.28 -0.61 31.41
C MET A 273 -12.48 0.34 31.28
N ALA A 274 -12.72 1.19 32.28
CA ALA A 274 -13.81 2.17 32.24
C ALA A 274 -13.60 3.22 31.12
N ALA A 275 -12.38 3.71 30.96
CA ALA A 275 -12.04 4.65 29.88
C ALA A 275 -12.20 4.02 28.49
N GLU A 276 -11.77 2.78 28.31
CA GLU A 276 -11.93 2.06 27.04
C GLU A 276 -13.40 1.78 26.71
N GLN A 277 -14.21 1.42 27.73
CA GLN A 277 -15.64 1.24 27.52
C GLN A 277 -16.31 2.55 27.10
N ALA A 278 -16.01 3.66 27.79
CA ALA A 278 -16.54 4.97 27.43
C ALA A 278 -16.12 5.40 25.99
N ARG A 279 -14.89 5.07 25.59
CA ARG A 279 -14.40 5.30 24.22
C ARG A 279 -15.20 4.49 23.19
N ARG A 280 -15.43 3.20 23.44
CA ARG A 280 -16.24 2.33 22.57
C ARG A 280 -17.65 2.85 22.41
N ASP A 281 -18.29 3.22 23.51
CA ASP A 281 -19.64 3.78 23.50
C ASP A 281 -19.71 5.11 22.73
N ALA A 282 -18.66 5.93 22.81
CA ALA A 282 -18.59 7.18 22.05
C ALA A 282 -18.44 6.94 20.54
N VAL A 283 -17.60 5.97 20.15
CA VAL A 283 -17.42 5.56 18.74
C VAL A 283 -18.74 5.00 18.20
N GLU A 284 -19.39 4.12 18.95
CA GLU A 284 -20.67 3.53 18.54
C GLU A 284 -21.75 4.60 18.34
N ARG A 285 -21.88 5.56 19.26
CA ARG A 285 -22.81 6.68 19.11
C ARG A 285 -22.50 7.53 17.89
N ARG A 286 -21.22 7.75 17.57
CA ARG A 286 -20.82 8.48 16.35
C ARG A 286 -21.25 7.73 15.11
N LEU A 287 -20.93 6.44 15.00
CA LEU A 287 -21.30 5.59 13.85
C LEU A 287 -22.82 5.51 13.66
N GLN A 288 -23.58 5.46 14.75
CA GLN A 288 -25.05 5.48 14.68
C GLN A 288 -25.57 6.80 14.10
N ARG A 289 -24.96 7.94 14.48
CA ARG A 289 -25.31 9.25 13.91
C ARG A 289 -24.98 9.33 12.43
N GLU A 290 -23.75 8.93 12.04
CA GLU A 290 -23.31 8.91 10.64
C GLU A 290 -24.25 8.07 9.77
N ARG A 291 -24.63 6.87 10.23
CA ARG A 291 -25.60 6.01 9.51
C ARG A 291 -27.00 6.63 9.42
N ALA A 292 -27.43 7.34 10.46
CA ALA A 292 -28.73 8.03 10.43
C ALA A 292 -28.72 9.21 9.45
N GLU A 293 -27.63 9.96 9.40
CA GLU A 293 -27.41 11.05 8.43
C GLU A 293 -27.35 10.53 6.99
N GLU A 294 -26.57 9.46 6.73
CA GLU A 294 -26.51 8.79 5.42
C GLU A 294 -27.91 8.37 4.95
N LYS A 295 -28.68 7.73 5.82
CA LYS A 295 -30.04 7.30 5.50
C LYS A 295 -30.97 8.48 5.20
N ALA A 296 -30.86 9.57 5.97
CA ALA A 296 -31.65 10.78 5.73
C ALA A 296 -31.32 11.44 4.39
N VAL A 297 -30.03 11.47 4.01
CA VAL A 297 -29.58 11.97 2.71
C VAL A 297 -30.11 11.07 1.56
N GLU A 298 -30.03 9.76 1.72
CA GLU A 298 -30.57 8.80 0.74
C GLU A 298 -32.08 8.98 0.53
N GLU A 299 -32.85 9.10 1.62
CA GLU A 299 -34.30 9.35 1.56
C GLU A 299 -34.63 10.69 0.89
N ALA A 300 -33.85 11.75 1.16
CA ALA A 300 -34.01 13.06 0.53
C ALA A 300 -33.73 13.01 -0.98
N LEU A 301 -32.66 12.32 -1.40
CA LEU A 301 -32.32 12.12 -2.80
C LEU A 301 -33.39 11.31 -3.55
N LEU A 302 -33.97 10.28 -2.92
CA LEU A 302 -35.05 9.51 -3.51
C LEU A 302 -36.35 10.35 -3.68
N LYS A 303 -36.63 11.26 -2.75
CA LYS A 303 -37.76 12.19 -2.85
C LYS A 303 -37.58 13.24 -3.93
N SER A 304 -36.37 13.72 -4.17
CA SER A 304 -36.08 14.73 -5.19
C SER A 304 -36.13 14.19 -6.62
N LYS A 305 -36.04 12.86 -6.80
CA LYS A 305 -36.11 12.17 -8.10
C LYS A 305 -37.53 11.74 -8.50
N ARG A 306 -38.51 11.94 -7.59
CA ARG A 306 -39.93 11.75 -7.85
C ARG A 306 -40.63 13.05 -8.17
#